data_fe5b70a2f0c4ecf1409839d6b1c503b0
#
_entry.id   fe5b70a2f0c4ecf1409839d6b1c503b0
#
_cell.length_a   1.000
_cell.length_b   1.000
_cell.length_c   1.000
_cell.angle_alpha   90.00
_cell.angle_beta   90.00
_cell.angle_gamma   90.00
#
_symmetry.space_group_name_H-M   'P 1'
#
loop_
_entity.id
_entity.type
_entity.pdbx_description
1 polymer ?
#
loop_
_entity_poly.entity_id
_entity_poly.type
_entity_poly.pdbx_seq_one_letter_code
_entity_poly.pdbx_strand_id
1 'polypeptide(L)'
;MNSSFMLSADAPAQERAGEIYAGSLAWSGNYKMTFELDKYGILHMVGGINPYASMLLIEPGKKIKMPEMIWTYSSCGRGQISRNYHDWCRKYALAHGNEIRPVVLNSWEGTYFKFDEKKVKSMIDAAADFGIEMFVLDDGWFGNKYPRDDDRCGLG
;
A
#
# COMPACT_ATOMS: atom_id res chain seq x y z
N MET A 1 -4.88 2.85 -5.01
CA MET A 1 -5.56 1.72 -5.70
C MET A 1 -5.06 0.43 -5.04
N ASN A 2 -5.93 -0.49 -4.67
CA ASN A 2 -5.55 -1.70 -3.94
C ASN A 2 -5.51 -2.90 -4.90
N SER A 3 -4.37 -3.57 -5.01
CA SER A 3 -4.15 -4.74 -5.86
C SER A 3 -4.62 -6.06 -5.23
N SER A 4 -5.55 -5.99 -4.29
CA SER A 4 -6.06 -7.16 -3.55
C SER A 4 -7.53 -7.41 -3.84
N PHE A 5 -7.95 -8.66 -3.67
CA PHE A 5 -9.34 -9.08 -3.76
C PHE A 5 -9.69 -10.10 -2.67
N MET A 6 -10.98 -10.25 -2.41
CA MET A 6 -11.55 -11.32 -1.59
C MET A 6 -12.74 -11.93 -2.32
N LEU A 7 -12.82 -13.24 -2.35
CA LEU A 7 -13.92 -14.03 -2.91
C LEU A 7 -14.55 -14.86 -1.81
N SER A 8 -15.85 -14.71 -1.59
CA SER A 8 -16.63 -15.58 -0.71
C SER A 8 -17.12 -16.78 -1.51
N ALA A 9 -17.01 -17.99 -0.96
CA ALA A 9 -17.41 -19.21 -1.65
C ALA A 9 -18.95 -19.39 -1.67
N ASP A 10 -19.63 -19.27 -0.52
CA ASP A 10 -21.02 -19.69 -0.38
C ASP A 10 -22.00 -18.53 -0.12
N ALA A 11 -21.59 -17.53 0.66
CA ALA A 11 -22.42 -16.39 1.05
C ALA A 11 -21.55 -15.16 1.35
N PRO A 12 -22.12 -13.96 1.45
CA PRO A 12 -21.35 -12.78 1.85
C PRO A 12 -20.62 -13.03 3.17
N ALA A 13 -19.30 -13.00 3.10
CA ALA A 13 -18.46 -13.30 4.24
C ALA A 13 -18.59 -12.24 5.34
N GLN A 14 -18.68 -12.70 6.58
CA GLN A 14 -18.71 -11.90 7.78
C GLN A 14 -17.30 -11.70 8.33
N GLU A 15 -17.18 -10.89 9.39
CA GLU A 15 -15.91 -10.67 10.06
C GLU A 15 -15.30 -11.93 10.64
N ARG A 16 -16.14 -12.82 11.24
CA ARG A 16 -15.71 -14.01 11.96
C ARG A 16 -16.27 -15.33 11.41
N ALA A 17 -16.92 -15.29 10.25
CA ALA A 17 -17.53 -16.48 9.65
C ALA A 17 -17.54 -16.38 8.12
N GLY A 18 -17.59 -17.54 7.48
CA GLY A 18 -17.62 -17.71 6.03
C GLY A 18 -16.26 -18.06 5.43
N GLU A 19 -16.32 -18.78 4.33
CA GLU A 19 -15.15 -19.18 3.57
C GLU A 19 -14.73 -18.08 2.60
N ILE A 20 -13.45 -17.72 2.63
CA ILE A 20 -12.88 -16.64 1.81
C ILE A 20 -11.55 -17.09 1.22
N TYR A 21 -11.42 -16.89 -0.07
CA TYR A 21 -10.17 -16.91 -0.80
C TYR A 21 -9.76 -15.45 -1.06
N ALA A 22 -8.52 -15.10 -0.78
CA ALA A 22 -8.02 -13.76 -1.02
C ALA A 22 -6.67 -13.79 -1.71
N GLY A 23 -6.45 -12.81 -2.58
CA GLY A 23 -5.19 -12.64 -3.29
C GLY A 23 -4.75 -11.18 -3.31
N SER A 24 -3.45 -10.96 -3.35
CA SER A 24 -2.84 -9.65 -3.51
C SER A 24 -1.69 -9.74 -4.50
N LEU A 25 -1.72 -8.91 -5.55
CA LEU A 25 -0.62 -8.82 -6.49
C LEU A 25 0.49 -7.94 -5.87
N ALA A 26 1.69 -8.49 -5.75
CA ALA A 26 2.88 -7.77 -5.25
C ALA A 26 3.44 -6.83 -6.32
N TRP A 27 2.64 -5.83 -6.68
CA TRP A 27 2.96 -4.86 -7.72
C TRP A 27 2.38 -3.48 -7.39
N SER A 28 3.23 -2.46 -7.39
CA SER A 28 2.85 -1.08 -7.11
C SER A 28 2.48 -0.27 -8.37
N GLY A 29 2.77 -0.79 -9.55
CA GLY A 29 2.47 -0.15 -10.83
C GLY A 29 1.05 -0.42 -11.33
N ASN A 30 0.81 -0.11 -12.58
CA ASN A 30 -0.48 -0.35 -13.22
C ASN A 30 -0.73 -1.86 -13.42
N TYR A 31 -1.84 -2.36 -12.90
CA TYR A 31 -2.20 -3.78 -12.94
C TYR A 31 -3.61 -4.00 -13.49
N LYS A 32 -3.87 -5.22 -13.89
CA LYS A 32 -5.21 -5.69 -14.25
C LYS A 32 -5.47 -7.04 -13.61
N MET A 33 -6.65 -7.20 -13.03
CA MET A 33 -7.19 -8.50 -12.60
C MET A 33 -8.51 -8.74 -13.32
N THR A 34 -8.68 -9.94 -13.86
CA THR A 34 -9.88 -10.36 -14.55
C THR A 34 -10.40 -11.63 -13.87
N PHE A 35 -11.69 -11.65 -13.58
CA PHE A 35 -12.41 -12.80 -13.05
C PHE A 35 -13.45 -13.18 -14.10
N GLU A 36 -13.40 -14.41 -14.57
CA GLU A 36 -14.27 -14.90 -15.63
C GLU A 36 -14.81 -16.28 -15.26
N LEU A 37 -16.12 -16.42 -15.35
CA LEU A 37 -16.77 -17.69 -15.17
C LEU A 37 -16.96 -18.34 -16.54
N ASP A 38 -16.41 -19.53 -16.73
CA ASP A 38 -16.55 -20.27 -17.98
C ASP A 38 -17.92 -20.97 -18.10
N LYS A 39 -18.17 -21.57 -19.26
CA LYS A 39 -19.43 -22.30 -19.54
C LYS A 39 -19.65 -23.54 -18.67
N TYR A 40 -18.65 -23.98 -17.94
CA TYR A 40 -18.73 -25.13 -17.02
C TYR A 40 -18.90 -24.67 -15.56
N GLY A 41 -18.97 -23.37 -15.31
CA GLY A 41 -19.07 -22.81 -13.96
C GLY A 41 -17.74 -22.71 -13.22
N ILE A 42 -16.61 -22.83 -13.93
CA ILE A 42 -15.28 -22.69 -13.34
C ILE A 42 -14.86 -21.21 -13.36
N LEU A 43 -14.50 -20.67 -12.20
CA LEU A 43 -13.98 -19.33 -12.07
C LEU A 43 -12.48 -19.29 -12.44
N HIS A 44 -12.16 -18.57 -13.49
CA HIS A 44 -10.80 -18.27 -13.89
C HIS A 44 -10.40 -16.90 -13.38
N MET A 45 -9.19 -16.80 -12.85
CA MET A 45 -8.61 -15.51 -12.46
C MET A 45 -7.28 -15.30 -13.17
N VAL A 46 -7.15 -14.17 -13.83
CA VAL A 46 -5.90 -13.71 -14.46
C VAL A 46 -5.52 -12.37 -13.86
N GLY A 47 -4.30 -12.27 -13.36
CA GLY A 47 -3.77 -11.04 -12.77
C GLY A 47 -2.33 -10.77 -13.20
N GLY A 48 -1.99 -9.52 -13.39
CA GLY A 48 -0.65 -9.12 -13.78
C GLY A 48 -0.54 -7.64 -14.16
N ILE A 49 0.54 -7.31 -14.85
CA ILE A 49 0.77 -5.96 -15.37
C ILE A 49 -0.35 -5.61 -16.35
N ASN A 50 -0.92 -4.42 -16.24
CA ASN A 50 -1.99 -3.98 -17.13
C ASN A 50 -1.44 -3.75 -18.54
N PRO A 51 -2.00 -4.39 -19.58
CA PRO A 51 -1.57 -4.18 -20.95
C PRO A 51 -1.97 -2.81 -21.54
N TYR A 52 -2.83 -2.05 -20.85
CA TYR A 52 -3.18 -0.69 -21.28
C TYR A 52 -1.95 0.22 -21.17
N ALA A 53 -1.57 0.82 -22.28
CA ALA A 53 -0.41 1.71 -22.41
C ALA A 53 0.94 1.07 -21.97
N SER A 54 1.05 -0.26 -21.95
CA SER A 54 2.28 -0.97 -21.66
C SER A 54 2.45 -2.20 -22.55
N MET A 55 3.68 -2.39 -23.04
CA MET A 55 4.05 -3.53 -23.88
C MET A 55 5.44 -4.02 -23.47
N LEU A 56 5.58 -5.32 -23.31
CA LEU A 56 6.86 -5.94 -22.95
C LEU A 56 7.35 -6.77 -24.13
N LEU A 57 8.52 -6.43 -24.65
CA LEU A 57 9.22 -7.24 -25.64
C LEU A 57 10.06 -8.30 -24.93
N ILE A 58 9.80 -9.56 -25.22
CA ILE A 58 10.59 -10.69 -24.72
C ILE A 58 11.36 -11.27 -25.90
N GLU A 59 12.67 -11.04 -25.92
CA GLU A 59 13.54 -11.61 -26.92
C GLU A 59 13.74 -13.11 -26.68
N PRO A 60 14.03 -13.91 -27.73
CA PRO A 60 14.34 -15.33 -27.60
C PRO A 60 15.46 -15.58 -26.59
N GLY A 61 15.23 -16.54 -25.68
CA GLY A 61 16.19 -16.89 -24.61
C GLY A 61 16.18 -15.94 -23.39
N LYS A 62 15.42 -14.85 -23.39
CA LYS A 62 15.26 -13.98 -22.23
C LYS A 62 14.11 -14.44 -21.35
N LYS A 63 14.24 -14.17 -20.04
CA LYS A 63 13.19 -14.43 -19.03
C LYS A 63 12.78 -13.13 -18.37
N ILE A 64 11.50 -12.95 -18.14
CA ILE A 64 10.94 -11.85 -17.36
C ILE A 64 10.31 -12.44 -16.11
N LYS A 65 10.68 -11.91 -14.94
CA LYS A 65 9.98 -12.23 -13.67
C LYS A 65 8.73 -11.37 -13.58
N MET A 66 7.57 -12.02 -13.59
CA MET A 66 6.29 -11.35 -13.37
C MET A 66 6.07 -11.06 -11.88
N PRO A 67 5.21 -10.08 -11.53
CA PRO A 67 4.81 -9.86 -10.15
C PRO A 67 4.26 -11.12 -9.48
N GLU A 68 4.60 -11.31 -8.22
CA GLU A 68 4.12 -12.45 -7.44
C GLU A 68 2.67 -12.22 -6.99
N MET A 69 1.87 -13.28 -6.96
CA MET A 69 0.54 -13.27 -6.38
C MET A 69 0.60 -13.95 -5.02
N ILE A 70 0.24 -13.21 -3.98
CA ILE A 70 0.18 -13.72 -2.60
C ILE A 70 -1.24 -14.16 -2.32
N TRP A 71 -1.42 -15.46 -2.05
CA TRP A 71 -2.71 -16.06 -1.76
C TRP A 71 -2.88 -16.38 -0.29
N THR A 72 -4.11 -16.27 0.18
CA THR A 72 -4.51 -16.75 1.51
C THR A 72 -5.95 -17.22 1.50
N TYR A 73 -6.27 -18.09 2.46
CA TYR A 73 -7.59 -18.66 2.68
C TYR A 73 -7.99 -18.54 4.15
N SER A 74 -9.28 -18.45 4.39
CA SER A 74 -9.87 -18.50 5.72
C SER A 74 -11.25 -19.13 5.67
N SER A 75 -11.53 -20.02 6.62
CA SER A 75 -12.90 -20.50 6.95
C SER A 75 -13.53 -19.69 8.10
N CYS A 76 -12.81 -18.72 8.64
CA CYS A 76 -13.19 -17.93 9.83
C CYS A 76 -13.42 -16.44 9.50
N GLY A 77 -13.86 -16.15 8.27
CA GLY A 77 -14.24 -14.80 7.87
C GLY A 77 -13.09 -13.87 7.48
N ARG A 78 -13.46 -12.59 7.24
CA ARG A 78 -12.55 -11.55 6.71
C ARG A 78 -11.44 -11.17 7.69
N GLY A 79 -11.73 -11.16 8.98
CA GLY A 79 -10.75 -10.80 10.00
C GLY A 79 -9.56 -11.73 10.00
N GLN A 80 -9.76 -13.04 9.71
CA GLN A 80 -8.63 -13.96 9.60
C GLN A 80 -7.80 -13.69 8.34
N ILE A 81 -8.42 -13.36 7.23
CA ILE A 81 -7.69 -12.93 6.01
C ILE A 81 -6.79 -11.72 6.31
N SER A 82 -7.31 -10.72 7.01
CA SER A 82 -6.52 -9.55 7.41
C SER A 82 -5.34 -9.94 8.29
N ARG A 83 -5.55 -10.80 9.29
CA ARG A 83 -4.47 -11.29 10.15
C ARG A 83 -3.40 -12.05 9.37
N ASN A 84 -3.81 -12.91 8.44
CA ASN A 84 -2.88 -13.66 7.59
C ASN A 84 -1.98 -12.72 6.77
N TYR A 85 -2.55 -11.66 6.18
CA TYR A 85 -1.77 -10.66 5.46
C TYR A 85 -0.88 -9.83 6.38
N HIS A 86 -1.34 -9.47 7.58
CA HIS A 86 -0.51 -8.76 8.55
C HIS A 86 0.70 -9.60 8.98
N ASP A 87 0.50 -10.88 9.23
CA ASP A 87 1.58 -11.80 9.60
C ASP A 87 2.55 -12.00 8.45
N TRP A 88 2.03 -12.17 7.24
CA TRP A 88 2.86 -12.24 6.04
C TRP A 88 3.69 -10.95 5.84
N CYS A 89 3.06 -9.78 5.96
CA CYS A 89 3.75 -8.50 5.82
C CYS A 89 4.86 -8.34 6.86
N ARG A 90 4.56 -8.64 8.13
CA ARG A 90 5.57 -8.57 9.20
C ARG A 90 6.76 -9.48 8.94
N LYS A 91 6.51 -10.67 8.42
CA LYS A 91 7.54 -11.70 8.25
C LYS A 91 8.36 -11.54 6.97
N TYR A 92 7.75 -11.08 5.88
CA TYR A 92 8.36 -11.18 4.55
C TYR A 92 8.45 -9.84 3.78
N ALA A 93 7.61 -8.85 4.07
CA ALA A 93 7.53 -7.64 3.28
C ALA A 93 8.14 -6.39 3.95
N LEU A 94 8.06 -6.30 5.26
CA LEU A 94 8.50 -5.14 6.00
C LEU A 94 9.89 -5.35 6.62
N ALA A 95 10.81 -4.43 6.38
CA ALA A 95 12.02 -4.35 7.17
C ALA A 95 11.62 -4.12 8.65
N HIS A 96 12.25 -4.88 9.55
CA HIS A 96 11.96 -4.81 10.98
C HIS A 96 10.46 -4.99 11.32
N GLY A 97 9.76 -5.87 10.58
CA GLY A 97 8.29 -6.01 10.63
C GLY A 97 7.71 -6.36 12.01
N ASN A 98 8.52 -6.96 12.91
CA ASN A 98 8.11 -7.33 14.27
C ASN A 98 8.46 -6.25 15.32
N GLU A 99 9.13 -5.16 14.95
CA GLU A 99 9.43 -4.07 15.85
C GLU A 99 8.23 -3.15 16.04
N ILE A 100 8.12 -2.57 17.23
CA ILE A 100 7.11 -1.56 17.52
C ILE A 100 7.38 -0.34 16.64
N ARG A 101 6.35 0.18 15.99
CA ARG A 101 6.47 1.38 15.17
C ARG A 101 6.50 2.61 16.07
N PRO A 102 7.35 3.60 15.76
CA PRO A 102 7.40 4.83 16.53
C PRO A 102 6.08 5.60 16.43
N VAL A 103 5.74 6.33 17.48
CA VAL A 103 4.66 7.30 17.46
C VAL A 103 5.12 8.51 16.65
N VAL A 104 4.37 8.85 15.61
CA VAL A 104 4.77 9.84 14.60
C VAL A 104 3.89 11.07 14.69
N LEU A 105 4.51 12.25 14.68
CA LEU A 105 3.84 13.54 14.39
C LEU A 105 4.28 14.02 13.00
N ASN A 106 3.30 14.24 12.14
CA ASN A 106 3.51 14.88 10.84
C ASN A 106 3.14 16.37 10.93
N SER A 107 3.92 17.23 10.33
CA SER A 107 3.74 18.69 10.39
C SER A 107 2.54 19.20 9.57
N TRP A 108 2.08 18.44 8.58
CA TRP A 108 1.18 18.93 7.52
C TRP A 108 -0.10 19.58 8.06
N GLU A 109 -0.90 18.86 8.83
CA GLU A 109 -2.17 19.37 9.36
C GLU A 109 -2.01 20.56 10.32
N GLY A 110 -0.84 20.69 10.94
CA GLY A 110 -0.55 21.78 11.86
C GLY A 110 -0.06 23.08 11.20
N THR A 111 0.46 23.00 9.97
CA THR A 111 1.14 24.14 9.36
C THR A 111 0.83 24.36 7.89
N TYR A 112 0.48 23.31 7.16
CA TYR A 112 0.50 23.31 5.69
C TYR A 112 1.84 23.89 5.19
N PHE A 113 1.81 24.86 4.29
CA PHE A 113 3.01 25.56 3.80
C PHE A 113 3.45 26.75 4.70
N LYS A 114 2.71 27.06 5.77
CA LYS A 114 2.94 28.26 6.61
C LYS A 114 3.84 27.93 7.81
N PHE A 115 5.10 27.66 7.56
CA PHE A 115 6.08 27.41 8.61
C PHE A 115 7.46 28.02 8.27
N ASP A 116 8.22 28.22 9.30
CA ASP A 116 9.62 28.58 9.29
C ASP A 116 10.41 27.67 10.23
N GLU A 117 11.71 27.81 10.27
CA GLU A 117 12.60 27.02 11.13
C GLU A 117 12.18 27.10 12.61
N LYS A 118 11.82 28.29 13.09
CA LYS A 118 11.43 28.52 14.48
C LYS A 118 10.17 27.74 14.84
N LYS A 119 9.15 27.77 13.96
CA LYS A 119 7.90 27.06 14.15
C LYS A 119 8.11 25.56 14.15
N VAL A 120 8.90 25.04 13.20
CA VAL A 120 9.22 23.61 13.12
C VAL A 120 9.95 23.14 14.39
N LYS A 121 10.97 23.89 14.84
CA LYS A 121 11.67 23.56 16.09
C LYS A 121 10.73 23.54 17.29
N SER A 122 9.87 24.55 17.43
CA SER A 122 8.87 24.59 18.51
C SER A 122 7.91 23.39 18.47
N MET A 123 7.54 22.92 17.28
CA MET A 123 6.70 21.72 17.13
C MET A 123 7.46 20.45 17.52
N ILE A 124 8.73 20.35 17.18
CA ILE A 124 9.59 19.22 17.56
C ILE A 124 9.75 19.17 19.08
N ASP A 125 10.05 20.30 19.72
CA ASP A 125 10.19 20.37 21.18
C ASP A 125 8.88 19.95 21.87
N ALA A 126 7.74 20.50 21.45
CA ALA A 126 6.43 20.10 21.99
C ALA A 126 6.12 18.62 21.75
N ALA A 127 6.45 18.09 20.58
CA ALA A 127 6.28 16.68 20.28
C ALA A 127 7.12 15.80 21.22
N ALA A 128 8.37 16.18 21.48
CA ALA A 128 9.23 15.46 22.40
C ALA A 128 8.68 15.46 23.84
N ASP A 129 8.17 16.61 24.31
CA ASP A 129 7.52 16.72 25.63
C ASP A 129 6.30 15.81 25.78
N PHE A 130 5.56 15.56 24.67
CA PHE A 130 4.46 14.61 24.63
C PHE A 130 4.87 13.15 24.47
N GLY A 131 6.16 12.85 24.32
CA GLY A 131 6.65 11.50 24.10
C GLY A 131 6.49 10.99 22.67
N ILE A 132 6.37 11.87 21.70
CA ILE A 132 6.41 11.54 20.26
C ILE A 132 7.84 11.12 19.90
N GLU A 133 7.97 10.01 19.21
CA GLU A 133 9.26 9.37 18.93
C GLU A 133 9.85 9.77 17.57
N MET A 134 9.00 10.23 16.66
CA MET A 134 9.41 10.63 15.31
C MET A 134 8.62 11.84 14.84
N PHE A 135 9.35 12.86 14.35
CA PHE A 135 8.75 14.02 13.69
C PHE A 135 8.99 13.93 12.18
N VAL A 136 7.94 14.15 11.39
CA VAL A 136 8.00 14.20 9.93
C VAL A 136 7.71 15.60 9.45
N LEU A 137 8.70 16.23 8.83
CA LEU A 137 8.49 17.46 8.07
C LEU A 137 7.94 17.07 6.70
N ASP A 138 6.68 17.41 6.46
CA ASP A 138 5.94 17.08 5.25
C ASP A 138 6.20 18.12 4.14
N ASP A 139 5.27 18.28 3.22
CA ASP A 139 5.38 19.15 2.05
C ASP A 139 5.73 20.62 2.45
N GLY A 140 6.46 21.30 1.56
CA GLY A 140 6.98 22.66 1.84
C GLY A 140 8.41 22.71 2.43
N TRP A 141 9.06 21.57 2.65
CA TRP A 141 10.45 21.49 3.14
C TRP A 141 11.50 22.07 2.16
N PHE A 142 11.16 22.18 0.90
CA PHE A 142 11.99 22.73 -0.17
C PHE A 142 11.95 24.26 -0.12
N GLY A 143 12.93 24.96 0.14
CA GLY A 143 13.02 26.42 0.33
C GLY A 143 12.27 27.30 -0.70
N ASN A 144 12.34 28.60 -0.50
CA ASN A 144 11.57 29.62 -1.24
C ASN A 144 12.01 29.83 -2.70
N LYS A 145 13.09 29.22 -3.14
CA LYS A 145 13.58 29.40 -4.50
C LYS A 145 12.60 28.84 -5.56
N TYR A 146 11.90 27.79 -5.20
CA TYR A 146 10.91 27.12 -6.04
C TYR A 146 9.65 26.90 -5.20
N PRO A 147 8.83 27.93 -4.98
CA PRO A 147 7.61 27.80 -4.20
C PRO A 147 6.66 26.84 -4.90
N ARG A 148 6.00 25.99 -4.13
CA ARG A 148 5.11 24.96 -4.64
C ARG A 148 3.63 25.23 -4.35
N ASP A 149 3.28 26.46 -4.26
CA ASP A 149 1.90 26.94 -4.23
C ASP A 149 1.27 27.01 -5.64
N ASP A 150 2.06 26.71 -6.66
CA ASP A 150 1.56 26.46 -8.00
C ASP A 150 2.03 25.08 -8.51
N ASP A 151 1.21 24.46 -9.35
CA ASP A 151 1.40 23.14 -9.92
C ASP A 151 2.54 23.04 -10.96
N ARG A 152 3.19 24.16 -11.27
CA ARG A 152 4.33 24.24 -12.20
C ARG A 152 5.67 24.00 -11.54
N CYS A 153 5.71 24.08 -10.22
CA CYS A 153 6.91 23.81 -9.46
C CYS A 153 7.11 22.30 -9.33
N GLY A 154 7.98 21.77 -10.14
CA GLY A 154 8.51 20.44 -9.95
C GLY A 154 9.21 20.30 -8.59
N LEU A 155 9.55 19.08 -8.24
CA LEU A 155 10.44 18.81 -7.11
C LEU A 155 11.72 19.63 -7.27
N GLY A 156 11.98 20.51 -6.34
CA GLY A 156 13.16 21.36 -6.32
C GLY A 156 14.47 20.61 -6.29
#